data_d957b53bb13e3fdb589949e0c81afd85
#
_entry.id   d957b53bb13e3fdb589949e0c81afd85
#
_cell.length_a   1.000
_cell.length_b   1.000
_cell.length_c   1.000
_cell.angle_alpha   90.00
_cell.angle_beta   90.00
_cell.angle_gamma   90.00
#
_symmetry.space_group_name_H-M   'P 1'
#
loop_
_entity.id
_entity.type
_entity.pdbx_description
1 polymer ?
#
loop_
_entity_poly.entity_id
_entity_poly.type
_entity_poly.pdbx_seq_one_letter_code
_entity_poly.pdbx_strand_id
1 'polypeptide(L)'
;MSVTEPPGGKILAQNENHKHGINTIVTYLNNENMPMLMGMIAATIIMVIAVILFARYLYKTADSRKITRIIKKYSDAYEREVIFSDGMGGYFFIDYLILLPGRILALNLQKVEGYVFGGENIELWTQVENNKSNKFKNPLENVNLFVQQVADQLKFDGFMARVLFDSRTRFPKGAPEGVLHLANFRESMTAWAREKPVAEATNKAWDKLSILVAESRESYNKEISQVSV
;
A
#
# COMPACT_ATOMS: atom_id res chain seq x y z
N MET A 1 50.34 34.49 65.69
CA MET A 1 49.25 33.50 65.96
C MET A 1 48.29 33.57 64.80
N SER A 2 48.40 32.66 63.88
CA SER A 2 47.49 32.55 62.72
C SER A 2 46.39 31.54 63.05
N VAL A 3 45.18 32.02 63.11
CA VAL A 3 44.00 31.17 63.33
C VAL A 3 43.64 30.55 61.96
N THR A 4 43.82 29.22 61.88
CA THR A 4 43.39 28.46 60.73
C THR A 4 41.90 28.10 60.89
N GLU A 5 41.05 28.57 59.95
CA GLU A 5 39.65 28.15 59.90
C GLU A 5 39.53 26.63 59.65
N PRO A 6 38.55 25.95 60.27
CA PRO A 6 38.35 24.51 60.05
C PRO A 6 37.73 24.22 58.67
N PRO A 7 38.07 23.08 58.02
CA PRO A 7 37.65 22.76 56.66
C PRO A 7 36.16 22.40 56.49
N GLY A 8 35.34 22.54 57.57
CA GLY A 8 33.93 22.17 57.51
C GLY A 8 32.95 23.16 56.84
N GLY A 9 33.35 24.44 56.69
CA GLY A 9 32.45 25.48 56.20
C GLY A 9 32.06 25.37 54.73
N LYS A 10 32.96 24.86 53.90
CA LYS A 10 32.70 24.72 52.42
C LYS A 10 31.72 23.57 52.08
N ILE A 11 31.73 22.49 52.89
CA ILE A 11 30.86 21.34 52.65
C ILE A 11 29.41 21.66 53.04
N LEU A 12 29.22 22.44 54.11
CA LEU A 12 27.88 22.86 54.56
C LEU A 12 27.24 23.85 53.61
N ALA A 13 27.99 24.83 53.08
CA ALA A 13 27.49 25.81 52.09
C ALA A 13 27.12 25.14 50.75
N GLN A 14 27.86 24.12 50.32
CA GLN A 14 27.58 23.38 49.08
C GLN A 14 26.30 22.52 49.21
N ASN A 15 26.03 21.97 50.40
CA ASN A 15 24.85 21.17 50.69
C ASN A 15 23.58 22.04 50.82
N GLU A 16 23.70 23.25 51.37
CA GLU A 16 22.58 24.22 51.38
C GLU A 16 22.21 24.75 50.02
N ASN A 17 23.20 25.05 49.18
CA ASN A 17 22.94 25.46 47.78
C ASN A 17 22.26 24.34 46.96
N HIS A 18 22.63 23.08 47.19
CA HIS A 18 21.99 21.95 46.53
C HIS A 18 20.55 21.73 47.00
N LYS A 19 20.28 21.87 48.30
CA LYS A 19 18.92 21.83 48.88
C LYS A 19 18.06 23.00 48.40
N HIS A 20 18.65 24.19 48.26
CA HIS A 20 17.93 25.37 47.75
C HIS A 20 17.54 25.20 46.27
N GLY A 21 18.43 24.65 45.45
CA GLY A 21 18.15 24.29 44.06
C GLY A 21 17.03 23.27 43.91
N ILE A 22 17.07 22.18 44.71
CA ILE A 22 16.03 21.14 44.70
C ILE A 22 14.69 21.71 45.16
N ASN A 23 14.66 22.49 46.24
CA ASN A 23 13.44 23.10 46.76
C ASN A 23 12.84 24.10 45.75
N THR A 24 13.67 24.86 44.98
CA THR A 24 13.21 25.75 43.95
C THR A 24 12.58 24.98 42.82
N ILE A 25 13.15 23.86 42.40
CA ILE A 25 12.58 22.98 41.35
C ILE A 25 11.28 22.35 41.83
N VAL A 26 11.23 21.83 43.06
CA VAL A 26 10.02 21.24 43.64
C VAL A 26 8.91 22.28 43.79
N THR A 27 9.25 23.51 44.18
CA THR A 27 8.28 24.61 44.29
C THR A 27 7.78 25.04 42.92
N TYR A 28 8.62 25.03 41.90
CA TYR A 28 8.24 25.33 40.51
C TYR A 28 7.32 24.27 39.92
N LEU A 29 7.54 23.00 40.30
CA LEU A 29 6.71 21.87 39.87
C LEU A 29 5.37 21.79 40.63
N ASN A 30 5.31 22.32 41.87
CA ASN A 30 4.08 22.31 42.70
C ASN A 30 3.21 23.56 42.55
N ASN A 31 3.62 24.56 41.75
CA ASN A 31 2.89 25.81 41.56
C ASN A 31 1.85 25.68 40.42
N GLU A 32 0.97 26.64 40.26
CA GLU A 32 -0.13 26.75 39.29
C GLU A 32 0.25 26.43 37.79
N ASN A 33 1.56 26.28 37.51
CA ASN A 33 2.10 25.97 36.19
C ASN A 33 2.05 24.47 35.84
N MET A 34 1.77 23.55 36.75
CA MET A 34 1.70 22.11 36.52
C MET A 34 0.64 21.75 35.43
N PRO A 35 -0.58 22.25 35.46
CA PRO A 35 -1.56 21.93 34.41
C PRO A 35 -1.14 22.46 33.04
N MET A 36 -0.47 23.61 32.96
CA MET A 36 0.06 24.17 31.72
C MET A 36 1.21 23.33 31.18
N LEU A 37 2.13 22.89 32.03
CA LEU A 37 3.25 22.02 31.65
C LEU A 37 2.75 20.64 31.16
N MET A 38 1.80 20.04 31.84
CA MET A 38 1.16 18.79 31.45
C MET A 38 0.40 18.95 30.13
N GLY A 39 -0.28 20.07 29.91
CA GLY A 39 -0.92 20.40 28.65
C GLY A 39 0.06 20.52 27.49
N MET A 40 1.21 21.16 27.70
CA MET A 40 2.26 21.25 26.68
C MET A 40 2.87 19.89 26.35
N ILE A 41 3.12 19.04 27.34
CA ILE A 41 3.62 17.67 27.15
C ILE A 41 2.59 16.84 26.37
N ALA A 42 1.32 16.89 26.76
CA ALA A 42 0.25 16.20 26.06
C ALA A 42 0.12 16.67 24.59
N ALA A 43 0.18 17.97 24.33
CA ALA A 43 0.13 18.54 23.00
C ALA A 43 1.32 18.08 22.13
N THR A 44 2.53 18.03 22.69
CA THR A 44 3.71 17.54 21.97
C THR A 44 3.61 16.05 21.64
N ILE A 45 3.11 15.22 22.56
CA ILE A 45 2.88 13.79 22.33
C ILE A 45 1.84 13.59 21.21
N ILE A 46 0.72 14.32 21.24
CA ILE A 46 -0.32 14.26 20.20
C ILE A 46 0.27 14.69 18.84
N MET A 47 1.06 15.75 18.80
CA MET A 47 1.73 16.20 17.58
C MET A 47 2.66 15.12 17.01
N VAL A 48 3.49 14.49 17.86
CA VAL A 48 4.41 13.42 17.44
C VAL A 48 3.62 12.22 16.88
N ILE A 49 2.55 11.81 17.56
CA ILE A 49 1.68 10.73 17.09
C ILE A 49 1.06 11.10 15.73
N ALA A 50 0.54 12.32 15.57
CA ALA A 50 -0.04 12.80 14.32
C ALA A 50 0.99 12.78 13.17
N VAL A 51 2.22 13.23 13.42
CA VAL A 51 3.32 13.18 12.43
C VAL A 51 3.65 11.74 12.04
N ILE A 52 3.72 10.83 13.01
CA ILE A 52 3.99 9.40 12.74
C ILE A 52 2.86 8.79 11.90
N LEU A 53 1.60 9.04 12.26
CA LEU A 53 0.44 8.54 11.51
C LEU A 53 0.39 9.12 10.09
N PHE A 54 0.69 10.42 9.94
CA PHE A 54 0.77 11.08 8.64
C PHE A 54 1.90 10.52 7.78
N ALA A 55 3.08 10.31 8.36
CA ALA A 55 4.20 9.67 7.66
C ALA A 55 3.82 8.25 7.20
N ARG A 56 3.19 7.44 8.06
CA ARG A 56 2.69 6.10 7.69
C ARG A 56 1.65 6.15 6.56
N TYR A 57 0.74 7.13 6.59
CA TYR A 57 -0.22 7.36 5.52
C TYR A 57 0.45 7.71 4.19
N LEU A 58 1.45 8.61 4.20
CA LEU A 58 2.23 8.96 3.02
C LEU A 58 2.99 7.76 2.46
N TYR A 59 3.57 6.93 3.31
CA TYR A 59 4.26 5.70 2.89
C TYR A 59 3.30 4.70 2.24
N LYS A 60 2.12 4.45 2.82
CA LYS A 60 1.11 3.55 2.24
C LYS A 60 0.63 3.98 0.86
N THR A 61 0.56 5.28 0.59
CA THR A 61 0.07 5.83 -0.68
C THR A 61 1.18 6.04 -1.72
N ALA A 62 2.46 5.95 -1.33
CA ALA A 62 3.59 6.20 -2.21
C ALA A 62 3.65 5.18 -3.37
N ASP A 63 3.49 3.90 -3.08
CA ASP A 63 3.53 2.83 -4.08
C ASP A 63 2.36 2.96 -5.07
N SER A 64 1.14 3.21 -4.60
CA SER A 64 -0.03 3.43 -5.47
C SER A 64 0.16 4.62 -6.41
N ARG A 65 0.72 5.73 -5.90
CA ARG A 65 1.04 6.91 -6.74
C ARG A 65 2.13 6.61 -7.76
N LYS A 66 3.15 5.82 -7.38
CA LYS A 66 4.23 5.38 -8.28
C LYS A 66 3.67 4.49 -9.39
N ILE A 67 2.84 3.50 -9.05
CA ILE A 67 2.17 2.60 -10.00
C ILE A 67 1.35 3.41 -11.00
N THR A 68 0.43 4.24 -10.53
CA THR A 68 -0.42 5.06 -11.42
C THR A 68 0.41 5.97 -12.35
N ARG A 69 1.52 6.54 -11.85
CA ARG A 69 2.40 7.38 -12.67
C ARG A 69 3.12 6.58 -13.76
N ILE A 70 3.53 5.34 -13.47
CA ILE A 70 4.13 4.45 -14.45
C ILE A 70 3.10 4.07 -15.50
N ILE A 71 1.88 3.65 -15.08
CA ILE A 71 0.79 3.31 -16.01
C ILE A 71 0.51 4.48 -16.94
N LYS A 72 0.23 5.67 -16.41
CA LYS A 72 -0.03 6.89 -17.20
C LYS A 72 1.06 7.22 -18.22
N LYS A 73 2.30 6.86 -17.94
CA LYS A 73 3.44 7.19 -18.80
C LYS A 73 3.59 6.23 -19.99
N TYR A 74 3.21 4.95 -19.79
CA TYR A 74 3.56 3.87 -20.70
C TYR A 74 2.35 3.17 -21.34
N SER A 75 1.11 3.62 -21.04
CA SER A 75 -0.12 3.09 -21.63
C SER A 75 -0.79 4.11 -22.54
N ASP A 76 -1.53 3.64 -23.53
CA ASP A 76 -2.36 4.46 -24.41
C ASP A 76 -3.67 4.86 -23.72
N ALA A 77 -4.27 3.93 -22.96
CA ALA A 77 -5.43 4.16 -22.10
C ALA A 77 -5.38 3.22 -20.90
N TYR A 78 -6.14 3.53 -19.85
CA TYR A 78 -6.32 2.63 -18.69
C TYR A 78 -7.63 2.94 -17.98
N GLU A 79 -8.21 1.90 -17.36
CA GLU A 79 -9.32 1.99 -16.42
C GLU A 79 -8.87 1.50 -15.03
N ARG A 80 -9.53 1.99 -13.98
CA ARG A 80 -9.24 1.65 -12.59
C ARG A 80 -10.48 1.12 -11.90
N GLU A 81 -10.24 0.26 -10.89
CA GLU A 81 -11.31 -0.24 -10.02
C GLU A 81 -12.45 -0.84 -10.88
N VAL A 82 -12.03 -1.74 -11.78
CA VAL A 82 -12.93 -2.38 -12.74
C VAL A 82 -13.76 -3.44 -12.02
N ILE A 83 -15.07 -3.37 -12.19
CA ILE A 83 -16.03 -4.36 -11.73
C ILE A 83 -16.61 -5.03 -12.98
N PHE A 84 -16.52 -6.35 -13.05
CA PHE A 84 -16.97 -7.11 -14.22
C PHE A 84 -17.75 -8.34 -13.77
N SER A 85 -18.95 -8.55 -14.30
CA SER A 85 -19.78 -9.71 -13.94
C SER A 85 -19.13 -11.02 -14.37
N ASP A 86 -19.14 -12.02 -13.50
CA ASP A 86 -18.67 -13.37 -13.83
C ASP A 86 -19.72 -14.22 -14.58
N GLY A 87 -20.91 -13.65 -14.83
CA GLY A 87 -22.02 -14.34 -15.48
C GLY A 87 -22.73 -15.39 -14.62
N MET A 88 -22.30 -15.60 -13.38
CA MET A 88 -22.88 -16.58 -12.43
C MET A 88 -23.46 -15.90 -11.17
N GLY A 89 -23.59 -14.58 -11.19
CA GLY A 89 -24.11 -13.79 -10.08
C GLY A 89 -23.02 -13.24 -9.15
N GLY A 90 -21.75 -13.36 -9.52
CA GLY A 90 -20.60 -12.77 -8.86
C GLY A 90 -19.92 -11.71 -9.73
N TYR A 91 -18.83 -11.15 -9.20
CA TYR A 91 -18.06 -10.11 -9.87
C TYR A 91 -16.57 -10.30 -9.71
N PHE A 92 -15.84 -10.05 -10.78
CA PHE A 92 -14.40 -9.83 -10.74
C PHE A 92 -14.11 -8.38 -10.35
N PHE A 93 -13.09 -8.21 -9.52
CA PHE A 93 -12.54 -6.90 -9.15
C PHE A 93 -11.10 -6.83 -9.65
N ILE A 94 -10.87 -5.95 -10.62
CA ILE A 94 -9.56 -5.76 -11.25
C ILE A 94 -9.10 -4.33 -10.97
N ASP A 95 -7.91 -4.17 -10.39
CA ASP A 95 -7.41 -2.85 -9.99
C ASP A 95 -7.15 -1.95 -11.20
N TYR A 96 -6.60 -2.52 -12.28
CA TYR A 96 -6.33 -1.80 -13.53
C TYR A 96 -6.55 -2.68 -14.76
N LEU A 97 -7.24 -2.13 -15.75
CA LEU A 97 -7.15 -2.54 -17.14
C LEU A 97 -6.29 -1.51 -17.88
N ILE A 98 -5.34 -1.98 -18.68
CA ILE A 98 -4.33 -1.12 -19.30
C ILE A 98 -4.21 -1.48 -20.77
N LEU A 99 -4.48 -0.52 -21.64
CA LEU A 99 -4.27 -0.66 -23.08
C LEU A 99 -2.79 -0.41 -23.40
N LEU A 100 -2.15 -1.42 -23.96
CA LEU A 100 -0.76 -1.41 -24.41
C LEU A 100 -0.68 -1.72 -25.91
N PRO A 101 0.42 -1.39 -26.58
CA PRO A 101 0.61 -1.81 -27.97
C PRO A 101 0.40 -3.32 -28.14
N GLY A 102 -0.62 -3.68 -28.93
CA GLY A 102 -0.94 -5.07 -29.27
C GLY A 102 -1.56 -5.94 -28.17
N ARG A 103 -1.84 -5.41 -26.97
CA ARG A 103 -2.43 -6.19 -25.85
C ARG A 103 -3.20 -5.36 -24.84
N ILE A 104 -4.04 -6.04 -24.08
CA ILE A 104 -4.75 -5.47 -22.92
C ILE A 104 -4.27 -6.19 -21.66
N LEU A 105 -3.69 -5.46 -20.73
CA LEU A 105 -3.20 -5.97 -19.47
C LEU A 105 -4.26 -5.81 -18.38
N ALA A 106 -4.69 -6.92 -17.78
CA ALA A 106 -5.41 -6.94 -16.51
C ALA A 106 -4.40 -7.07 -15.36
N LEU A 107 -4.42 -6.10 -14.44
CA LEU A 107 -3.45 -6.00 -13.35
C LEU A 107 -4.17 -5.90 -12.01
N ASN A 108 -3.88 -6.83 -11.11
CA ASN A 108 -4.28 -6.75 -9.71
C ASN A 108 -3.08 -6.40 -8.83
N LEU A 109 -3.33 -5.61 -7.78
CA LEU A 109 -2.32 -5.18 -6.83
C LEU A 109 -2.41 -6.02 -5.56
N GLN A 110 -1.27 -6.52 -5.09
CA GLN A 110 -1.15 -7.23 -3.82
C GLN A 110 -0.27 -6.46 -2.84
N LYS A 111 -0.83 -6.15 -1.68
CA LYS A 111 -0.15 -5.45 -0.58
C LYS A 111 0.14 -6.44 0.54
N VAL A 112 1.15 -7.27 0.33
CA VAL A 112 1.57 -8.31 1.26
C VAL A 112 2.98 -8.01 1.73
N GLU A 113 3.19 -7.90 3.04
CA GLU A 113 4.51 -7.64 3.62
C GLU A 113 5.23 -8.96 3.97
N GLY A 114 6.56 -8.96 3.90
CA GLY A 114 7.38 -10.11 4.28
C GLY A 114 7.66 -11.08 3.14
N TYR A 115 7.85 -12.33 3.50
CA TYR A 115 8.20 -13.39 2.55
C TYR A 115 6.95 -14.09 2.04
N VAL A 116 6.85 -14.26 0.72
CA VAL A 116 5.74 -14.95 0.07
C VAL A 116 6.27 -16.22 -0.62
N PHE A 117 5.57 -17.31 -0.39
CA PHE A 117 5.78 -18.61 -1.01
C PHE A 117 4.51 -19.01 -1.74
N GLY A 118 4.60 -19.18 -3.05
CA GLY A 118 3.47 -19.54 -3.91
C GLY A 118 3.95 -20.08 -5.25
N GLY A 119 3.01 -20.47 -6.07
CA GLY A 119 3.22 -20.98 -7.44
C GLY A 119 1.92 -20.87 -8.22
N GLU A 120 2.01 -20.96 -9.55
CA GLU A 120 0.86 -20.79 -10.45
C GLU A 120 -0.29 -21.74 -10.10
N ASN A 121 0.03 -23.02 -9.86
CA ASN A 121 -0.93 -24.09 -9.61
C ASN A 121 -1.16 -24.37 -8.11
N ILE A 122 -0.72 -23.46 -7.23
CA ILE A 122 -0.91 -23.61 -5.78
C ILE A 122 -2.09 -22.72 -5.38
N GLU A 123 -3.17 -23.33 -4.90
CA GLU A 123 -4.41 -22.64 -4.51
C GLU A 123 -4.20 -21.67 -3.35
N LEU A 124 -3.43 -22.07 -2.34
CA LEU A 124 -3.16 -21.27 -1.15
C LEU A 124 -1.68 -20.92 -1.05
N TRP A 125 -1.39 -19.64 -1.16
CA TRP A 125 -0.07 -19.09 -0.94
C TRP A 125 0.20 -18.84 0.53
N THR A 126 1.47 -18.81 0.92
CA THR A 126 1.89 -18.59 2.30
C THR A 126 2.67 -17.28 2.41
N GLN A 127 2.23 -16.41 3.29
CA GLN A 127 2.97 -15.23 3.75
C GLN A 127 3.66 -15.55 5.07
N VAL A 128 4.91 -15.14 5.22
CA VAL A 128 5.66 -15.18 6.49
C VAL A 128 6.13 -13.78 6.82
N GLU A 129 5.60 -13.26 7.93
CA GLU A 129 5.94 -11.93 8.45
C GLU A 129 6.05 -11.99 9.98
N ASN A 130 7.12 -11.40 10.55
CA ASN A 130 7.34 -11.35 12.01
C ASN A 130 7.19 -12.71 12.70
N ASN A 131 7.75 -13.78 12.13
CA ASN A 131 7.65 -15.17 12.58
C ASN A 131 6.21 -15.74 12.61
N LYS A 132 5.25 -15.07 11.96
CA LYS A 132 3.88 -15.57 11.78
C LYS A 132 3.70 -16.00 10.34
N SER A 133 2.97 -17.11 10.16
CA SER A 133 2.63 -17.66 8.85
C SER A 133 1.14 -17.52 8.61
N ASN A 134 0.75 -16.88 7.53
CA ASN A 134 -0.64 -16.71 7.10
C ASN A 134 -0.82 -17.31 5.70
N LYS A 135 -1.97 -17.93 5.47
CA LYS A 135 -2.35 -18.43 4.14
C LYS A 135 -3.33 -17.46 3.50
N PHE A 136 -3.21 -17.27 2.18
CA PHE A 136 -4.15 -16.48 1.38
C PHE A 136 -4.34 -17.15 0.01
N LYS A 137 -5.46 -16.89 -0.64
CA LYS A 137 -5.76 -17.44 -1.96
C LYS A 137 -4.74 -16.97 -2.99
N ASN A 138 -4.47 -17.82 -3.98
CA ASN A 138 -3.62 -17.49 -5.12
C ASN A 138 -4.17 -16.24 -5.84
N PRO A 139 -3.44 -15.13 -5.83
CA PRO A 139 -3.97 -13.90 -6.43
C PRO A 139 -3.97 -13.93 -7.97
N LEU A 140 -3.26 -14.88 -8.59
CA LEU A 140 -3.27 -15.08 -10.04
C LEU A 140 -4.59 -15.68 -10.51
N GLU A 141 -5.26 -16.47 -9.68
CA GLU A 141 -6.50 -17.18 -10.04
C GLU A 141 -7.57 -16.20 -10.52
N ASN A 142 -7.87 -15.18 -9.72
CA ASN A 142 -8.93 -14.22 -10.05
C ASN A 142 -8.66 -13.46 -11.36
N VAL A 143 -7.44 -12.99 -11.57
CA VAL A 143 -7.10 -12.21 -12.77
C VAL A 143 -7.00 -13.08 -14.00
N ASN A 144 -6.59 -14.37 -13.86
CA ASN A 144 -6.56 -15.32 -14.96
C ASN A 144 -7.97 -15.72 -15.40
N LEU A 145 -8.87 -16.01 -14.46
CA LEU A 145 -10.29 -16.31 -14.76
C LEU A 145 -10.98 -15.14 -15.46
N PHE A 146 -10.75 -13.90 -14.99
CA PHE A 146 -11.23 -12.71 -15.67
C PHE A 146 -10.72 -12.63 -17.12
N VAL A 147 -9.40 -12.76 -17.33
CA VAL A 147 -8.80 -12.70 -18.66
C VAL A 147 -9.35 -13.79 -19.57
N GLN A 148 -9.49 -15.03 -19.07
CA GLN A 148 -10.07 -16.13 -19.84
C GLN A 148 -11.51 -15.81 -20.27
N GLN A 149 -12.35 -15.33 -19.35
CA GLN A 149 -13.74 -14.99 -19.67
C GLN A 149 -13.86 -13.88 -20.71
N VAL A 150 -13.09 -12.78 -20.58
CA VAL A 150 -13.17 -11.67 -21.52
C VAL A 150 -12.56 -12.04 -22.88
N ALA A 151 -11.50 -12.84 -22.90
CA ALA A 151 -10.94 -13.37 -24.16
C ALA A 151 -11.96 -14.21 -24.93
N ASP A 152 -12.64 -15.10 -24.23
CA ASP A 152 -13.69 -15.94 -24.80
C ASP A 152 -14.90 -15.12 -25.29
N GLN A 153 -15.33 -14.12 -24.51
CA GLN A 153 -16.46 -13.27 -24.86
C GLN A 153 -16.17 -12.35 -26.04
N LEU A 154 -14.97 -11.77 -26.09
CA LEU A 154 -14.58 -10.81 -27.12
C LEU A 154 -13.91 -11.47 -28.35
N LYS A 155 -13.59 -12.78 -28.27
CA LYS A 155 -12.83 -13.51 -29.28
C LYS A 155 -11.52 -12.80 -29.65
N PHE A 156 -10.79 -12.41 -28.62
CA PHE A 156 -9.54 -11.69 -28.73
C PHE A 156 -8.50 -12.27 -27.76
N ASP A 157 -7.37 -12.77 -28.29
CA ASP A 157 -6.33 -13.47 -27.54
C ASP A 157 -5.24 -12.55 -27.00
N GLY A 158 -5.32 -11.24 -27.26
CA GLY A 158 -4.33 -10.25 -26.86
C GLY A 158 -4.46 -9.78 -25.41
N PHE A 159 -5.08 -10.56 -24.54
CA PHE A 159 -5.15 -10.26 -23.10
C PHE A 159 -3.94 -10.82 -22.34
N MET A 160 -3.54 -10.12 -21.27
CA MET A 160 -2.48 -10.54 -20.39
C MET A 160 -2.90 -10.32 -18.93
N ALA A 161 -2.80 -11.37 -18.12
CA ALA A 161 -3.06 -11.30 -16.67
C ALA A 161 -1.76 -11.12 -15.90
N ARG A 162 -1.70 -10.17 -14.96
CA ARG A 162 -0.55 -9.98 -14.06
C ARG A 162 -1.02 -9.57 -12.67
N VAL A 163 -0.23 -9.96 -11.67
CA VAL A 163 -0.38 -9.52 -10.29
C VAL A 163 0.88 -8.76 -9.87
N LEU A 164 0.71 -7.54 -9.40
CA LEU A 164 1.81 -6.68 -8.97
C LEU A 164 1.89 -6.62 -7.45
N PHE A 165 2.99 -7.11 -6.92
CA PHE A 165 3.32 -6.99 -5.50
C PHE A 165 4.10 -5.71 -5.21
N ASP A 166 3.84 -5.12 -4.05
CA ASP A 166 4.48 -3.88 -3.62
C ASP A 166 5.96 -4.08 -3.20
N SER A 167 6.61 -3.00 -2.80
CA SER A 167 8.05 -3.00 -2.48
C SER A 167 8.40 -3.78 -1.20
N ARG A 168 7.42 -4.16 -0.38
CA ARG A 168 7.61 -4.84 0.91
C ARG A 168 7.56 -6.36 0.81
N THR A 169 7.12 -6.89 -0.33
CA THR A 169 7.05 -8.32 -0.60
C THR A 169 8.40 -8.86 -1.07
N ARG A 170 8.75 -10.06 -0.64
CA ARG A 170 9.93 -10.80 -1.08
C ARG A 170 9.56 -12.22 -1.48
N PHE A 171 10.10 -12.69 -2.59
CA PHE A 171 9.95 -14.06 -3.08
C PHE A 171 11.28 -14.82 -2.96
N PRO A 172 11.54 -15.54 -1.84
CA PRO A 172 12.84 -16.20 -1.61
C PRO A 172 13.15 -17.30 -2.62
N LYS A 173 12.10 -17.91 -3.22
CA LYS A 173 12.21 -18.96 -4.24
C LYS A 173 12.01 -18.43 -5.68
N GLY A 174 12.05 -17.12 -5.87
CA GLY A 174 11.65 -16.49 -7.12
C GLY A 174 10.14 -16.22 -7.17
N ALA A 175 9.75 -15.20 -7.95
CA ALA A 175 8.35 -14.91 -8.21
C ALA A 175 7.80 -15.90 -9.26
N PRO A 176 6.59 -16.45 -9.08
CA PRO A 176 5.93 -17.27 -10.10
C PRO A 176 5.71 -16.49 -11.41
N GLU A 177 5.49 -17.19 -12.51
CA GLU A 177 5.06 -16.55 -13.75
C GLU A 177 3.74 -15.78 -13.52
N GLY A 178 3.53 -14.68 -14.23
CA GLY A 178 2.38 -13.80 -13.99
C GLY A 178 2.53 -12.82 -12.83
N VAL A 179 3.53 -12.99 -11.97
CA VAL A 179 3.82 -12.08 -10.86
C VAL A 179 4.85 -11.03 -11.25
N LEU A 180 4.53 -9.78 -10.93
CA LEU A 180 5.43 -8.64 -11.05
C LEU A 180 5.80 -8.10 -9.68
N HIS A 181 7.00 -7.59 -9.55
CA HIS A 181 7.43 -6.84 -8.39
C HIS A 181 7.54 -5.35 -8.73
N LEU A 182 7.13 -4.46 -7.81
CA LEU A 182 7.14 -3.02 -8.07
C LEU A 182 8.52 -2.46 -8.45
N ALA A 183 9.60 -3.13 -8.02
CA ALA A 183 10.97 -2.76 -8.41
C ALA A 183 11.16 -2.82 -9.94
N ASN A 184 10.62 -3.85 -10.60
CA ASN A 184 10.81 -4.13 -12.02
C ASN A 184 9.60 -3.68 -12.88
N PHE A 185 8.53 -3.18 -12.26
CA PHE A 185 7.28 -2.82 -12.95
C PHE A 185 7.50 -1.78 -14.05
N ARG A 186 8.34 -0.76 -13.79
CA ARG A 186 8.68 0.26 -14.79
C ARG A 186 9.39 -0.34 -16.01
N GLU A 187 10.31 -1.29 -15.79
CA GLU A 187 11.04 -1.96 -16.86
C GLU A 187 10.10 -2.78 -17.72
N SER A 188 9.23 -3.59 -17.11
CA SER A 188 8.20 -4.37 -17.81
C SER A 188 7.28 -3.48 -18.64
N MET A 189 6.74 -2.40 -18.07
CA MET A 189 5.88 -1.45 -18.78
C MET A 189 6.61 -0.76 -19.95
N THR A 190 7.91 -0.43 -19.77
CA THR A 190 8.73 0.16 -20.83
C THR A 190 8.96 -0.83 -21.96
N ALA A 191 9.20 -2.10 -21.65
CA ALA A 191 9.40 -3.15 -22.67
C ALA A 191 8.13 -3.33 -23.49
N TRP A 192 6.97 -3.46 -22.84
CA TRP A 192 5.68 -3.64 -23.50
C TRP A 192 5.25 -2.42 -24.34
N ALA A 193 5.52 -1.19 -23.87
CA ALA A 193 5.23 0.03 -24.62
C ALA A 193 6.11 0.23 -25.87
N ARG A 194 7.23 -0.50 -25.99
CA ARG A 194 8.11 -0.48 -27.17
C ARG A 194 7.70 -1.51 -28.25
N GLU A 195 6.75 -2.36 -27.96
CA GLU A 195 6.24 -3.31 -28.94
C GLU A 195 5.57 -2.57 -30.10
N LYS A 196 5.21 -3.34 -31.14
CA LYS A 196 4.60 -2.74 -32.35
C LYS A 196 3.31 -1.98 -32.02
N PRO A 197 2.94 -0.96 -32.84
CA PRO A 197 1.73 -0.18 -32.61
C PRO A 197 0.50 -1.05 -32.39
N VAL A 198 -0.43 -0.53 -31.61
CA VAL A 198 -1.71 -1.18 -31.27
C VAL A 198 -2.41 -1.62 -32.56
N ALA A 199 -2.65 -2.91 -32.68
CA ALA A 199 -3.42 -3.43 -33.81
C ALA A 199 -4.87 -2.93 -33.71
N GLU A 200 -5.52 -2.68 -34.84
CA GLU A 200 -6.93 -2.27 -34.88
C GLU A 200 -7.84 -3.23 -34.12
N ALA A 201 -7.50 -4.52 -34.10
CA ALA A 201 -8.19 -5.54 -33.29
C ALA A 201 -8.11 -5.26 -31.77
N THR A 202 -6.96 -4.78 -31.26
CA THR A 202 -6.79 -4.46 -29.84
C THR A 202 -7.64 -3.26 -29.45
N ASN A 203 -7.70 -2.21 -30.27
CA ASN A 203 -8.56 -1.06 -30.02
C ASN A 203 -10.03 -1.45 -30.04
N LYS A 204 -10.47 -2.23 -31.01
CA LYS A 204 -11.85 -2.74 -31.03
C LYS A 204 -12.20 -3.60 -29.82
N ALA A 205 -11.26 -4.43 -29.35
CA ALA A 205 -11.44 -5.22 -28.13
C ALA A 205 -11.53 -4.32 -26.89
N TRP A 206 -10.69 -3.30 -26.81
CA TRP A 206 -10.71 -2.32 -25.74
C TRP A 206 -12.04 -1.56 -25.66
N ASP A 207 -12.53 -1.02 -26.78
CA ASP A 207 -13.79 -0.29 -26.84
C ASP A 207 -14.97 -1.15 -26.38
N LYS A 208 -15.04 -2.40 -26.87
CA LYS A 208 -16.06 -3.35 -26.42
C LYS A 208 -15.96 -3.69 -24.95
N LEU A 209 -14.72 -3.93 -24.44
CA LEU A 209 -14.49 -4.23 -23.04
C LEU A 209 -14.92 -3.07 -22.14
N SER A 210 -14.60 -1.83 -22.51
CA SER A 210 -14.98 -0.64 -21.74
C SER A 210 -16.50 -0.50 -21.62
N ILE A 211 -17.26 -0.83 -22.66
CA ILE A 211 -18.74 -0.85 -22.63
C ILE A 211 -19.21 -1.93 -21.63
N LEU A 212 -18.71 -3.15 -21.73
CA LEU A 212 -19.10 -4.25 -20.83
C LEU A 212 -18.76 -3.97 -19.38
N VAL A 213 -17.62 -3.32 -19.11
CA VAL A 213 -17.22 -2.87 -17.77
C VAL A 213 -18.21 -1.84 -17.24
N ALA A 214 -18.62 -0.87 -18.05
CA ALA A 214 -19.60 0.14 -17.64
C ALA A 214 -20.96 -0.49 -17.29
N GLU A 215 -21.46 -1.41 -18.11
CA GLU A 215 -22.70 -2.16 -17.88
C GLU A 215 -22.63 -3.01 -16.59
N SER A 216 -21.53 -3.73 -16.39
CA SER A 216 -21.31 -4.54 -15.20
C SER A 216 -21.25 -3.70 -13.92
N ARG A 217 -20.60 -2.55 -13.98
CA ARG A 217 -20.55 -1.58 -12.85
C ARG A 217 -21.94 -1.03 -12.53
N GLU A 218 -22.76 -0.72 -13.53
CA GLU A 218 -24.13 -0.24 -13.31
C GLU A 218 -24.98 -1.32 -12.63
N SER A 219 -24.88 -2.59 -13.09
CA SER A 219 -25.57 -3.72 -12.49
C SER A 219 -25.17 -3.95 -11.04
N TYR A 220 -23.87 -3.94 -10.75
CA TYR A 220 -23.33 -4.05 -9.40
C TYR A 220 -23.85 -2.95 -8.46
N ASN A 221 -23.87 -1.70 -8.92
CA ASN A 221 -24.37 -0.57 -8.13
C ASN A 221 -25.88 -0.68 -7.83
N LYS A 222 -26.67 -1.20 -8.78
CA LYS A 222 -28.11 -1.46 -8.57
C LYS A 222 -28.32 -2.53 -7.51
N GLU A 223 -27.56 -3.64 -7.56
CA GLU A 223 -27.67 -4.72 -6.56
C GLU A 223 -27.33 -4.22 -5.15
N ILE A 224 -26.22 -3.50 -4.98
CA ILE A 224 -25.85 -2.96 -3.66
C ILE A 224 -26.90 -1.99 -3.12
N SER A 225 -27.47 -1.15 -3.97
CA SER A 225 -28.50 -0.19 -3.55
C SER A 225 -29.79 -0.88 -3.05
N GLN A 226 -30.12 -2.07 -3.57
CA GLN A 226 -31.28 -2.85 -3.15
C GLN A 226 -31.07 -3.60 -1.84
N VAL A 227 -29.83 -3.97 -1.50
CA VAL A 227 -29.47 -4.70 -0.26
C VAL A 227 -29.36 -3.72 0.94
N SER A 228 -29.18 -2.42 0.67
CA SER A 228 -28.96 -1.39 1.70
C SER A 228 -30.28 -0.75 2.21
N VAL A 229 -31.44 -1.25 1.79
CA VAL A 229 -32.78 -0.85 2.21
C VAL A 229 -33.40 -1.95 3.08
#